data_44c586050373b7cf96b24e52e802c592
#
_entry.id   44c586050373b7cf96b24e52e802c592
#
_cell.length_a   1.000
_cell.length_b   1.000
_cell.length_c   1.000
_cell.angle_alpha   90.00
_cell.angle_beta   90.00
_cell.angle_gamma   90.00
#
_symmetry.space_group_name_H-M   'P 1'
#
loop_
_entity.id
_entity.type
_entity.pdbx_description
1 polymer ?
#
loop_
_entity_poly.entity_id
_entity_poly.type
_entity_poly.pdbx_seq_one_letter_code
_entity_poly.pdbx_strand_id
1 'polypeptide(L)'
;MPPETAAELGLMTGVPPFPVDKLVNLGNWQDPPFSRWGFQHVRELIPTANISRGVGRPWTLPRAERDLDGFQLQVGRRAYDLPTFLDETYTDGIVVLHRGKVVMERYLNGMRPETTHLLMSVSKSVTSAACGSLVANGMLSPADLVTRHIPELAGTSWDGCTVRHLLDMRAGTKFNEDYEDLTAEVRVYEQIYLWRPRVDLTLPQDMTGYFPLLVNQGPHGGDFDYRSILTDMLAWVMERASGMRLAELISRFLWQPMGAEFDAEITVDAHGNAMADGGVCATLRDLARFGQVLANKGRRGRTNVIPPSWIKDTLTPERDSRKAFEASEDRKGLPDTAYYRNQFWVLDPKAPIFQCSGINGQTVFVHGPAKVVIAKFSTWPEAFTGPYPGMTQLGLTSLAEKVASG
;
A
#
# COMPACT_ATOMS: atom_id res chain seq x y z
N MET A 1 25.65 -12.06 3.51
CA MET A 1 25.28 -12.05 4.94
C MET A 1 23.86 -11.51 5.03
N PRO A 2 22.99 -12.04 5.90
CA PRO A 2 21.68 -11.45 6.11
C PRO A 2 21.81 -9.96 6.52
N PRO A 3 20.84 -9.12 6.20
CA PRO A 3 20.87 -7.73 6.65
C PRO A 3 20.74 -7.68 8.17
N GLU A 4 21.52 -6.80 8.80
CA GLU A 4 21.44 -6.60 10.25
C GLU A 4 20.04 -6.10 10.66
N THR A 5 19.55 -6.61 11.76
CA THR A 5 18.29 -6.17 12.37
C THR A 5 18.45 -4.82 13.07
N ALA A 6 17.34 -4.13 13.34
CA ALA A 6 17.36 -2.89 14.12
C ALA A 6 18.08 -3.05 15.48
N ALA A 7 17.89 -4.21 16.13
CA ALA A 7 18.52 -4.54 17.42
C ALA A 7 20.02 -4.75 17.29
N GLU A 8 20.49 -5.49 16.27
CA GLU A 8 21.92 -5.69 15.99
C GLU A 8 22.62 -4.39 15.63
N LEU A 9 21.94 -3.49 14.92
CA LEU A 9 22.40 -2.13 14.66
C LEU A 9 22.38 -1.23 15.91
N GLY A 10 21.75 -1.65 17.01
CA GLY A 10 21.60 -0.88 18.23
C GLY A 10 20.69 0.34 18.10
N LEU A 11 19.79 0.37 17.10
CA LEU A 11 18.89 1.50 16.87
C LEU A 11 17.88 1.61 18.02
N MET A 12 17.73 2.80 18.60
CA MET A 12 16.77 3.11 19.67
C MET A 12 16.86 2.13 20.87
N THR A 13 18.04 1.54 21.12
CA THR A 13 18.24 0.53 22.17
C THR A 13 18.63 1.18 23.48
N GLY A 14 18.04 0.73 24.61
CA GLY A 14 18.30 1.22 25.96
C GLY A 14 17.34 2.34 26.37
N VAL A 15 17.84 3.29 27.13
CA VAL A 15 17.06 4.44 27.65
C VAL A 15 17.62 5.75 27.10
N PRO A 16 16.76 6.75 26.78
CA PRO A 16 17.24 8.04 26.29
C PRO A 16 18.11 8.77 27.35
N PRO A 17 19.04 9.65 26.90
CA PRO A 17 19.23 10.03 25.50
C PRO A 17 19.99 8.96 24.71
N PHE A 18 19.52 8.67 23.49
CA PHE A 18 20.21 7.74 22.60
C PHE A 18 21.42 8.39 21.93
N PRO A 19 22.48 7.63 21.59
CA PRO A 19 23.56 8.10 20.76
C PRO A 19 23.02 8.66 19.42
N VAL A 20 23.61 9.74 18.92
CA VAL A 20 23.12 10.45 17.71
C VAL A 20 23.06 9.53 16.48
N ASP A 21 24.06 8.64 16.34
CA ASP A 21 24.16 7.67 15.27
C ASP A 21 23.22 6.46 15.42
N LYS A 22 22.50 6.35 16.54
CA LYS A 22 21.50 5.31 16.83
C LYS A 22 20.09 5.86 16.98
N LEU A 23 19.94 7.19 16.98
CA LEU A 23 18.66 7.86 17.13
C LEU A 23 17.91 7.88 15.81
N VAL A 24 16.71 7.26 15.80
CA VAL A 24 15.76 7.40 14.70
C VAL A 24 14.86 8.60 14.95
N ASN A 25 14.71 9.46 13.96
CA ASN A 25 13.92 10.68 14.03
C ASN A 25 13.34 11.03 12.64
N LEU A 26 12.53 12.09 12.54
CA LEU A 26 11.90 12.51 11.28
C LEU A 26 12.90 12.79 10.12
N GLY A 27 14.15 13.08 10.42
CA GLY A 27 15.16 13.37 9.41
C GLY A 27 15.75 12.13 8.75
N ASN A 28 15.60 10.93 9.36
CA ASN A 28 16.29 9.73 8.90
C ASN A 28 15.45 8.44 8.88
N TRP A 29 14.24 8.44 9.44
CA TRP A 29 13.46 7.22 9.67
C TRP A 29 13.10 6.40 8.41
N GLN A 30 13.11 7.04 7.23
CA GLN A 30 12.89 6.38 5.94
C GLN A 30 14.20 5.88 5.31
N ASP A 31 15.34 6.39 5.77
CA ASP A 31 16.63 6.10 5.17
C ASP A 31 17.26 4.83 5.79
N PRO A 32 18.02 4.02 5.03
CA PRO A 32 18.73 2.89 5.60
C PRO A 32 19.94 3.37 6.45
N PRO A 33 20.26 2.71 7.56
CA PRO A 33 19.60 1.54 8.09
C PRO A 33 18.44 1.85 9.04
N PHE A 34 18.11 3.13 9.28
CA PHE A 34 17.13 3.59 10.28
C PHE A 34 15.70 3.10 9.96
N SER A 35 15.38 2.89 8.67
CA SER A 35 14.10 2.34 8.23
C SER A 35 13.82 0.95 8.82
N ARG A 36 14.84 0.17 9.17
CA ARG A 36 14.70 -1.13 9.86
C ARG A 36 13.93 -1.02 11.17
N TRP A 37 14.05 0.10 11.88
CA TRP A 37 13.30 0.41 13.08
C TRP A 37 12.07 1.28 12.76
N GLY A 38 12.25 2.30 11.94
CA GLY A 38 11.26 3.36 11.70
C GLY A 38 9.92 2.82 11.19
N PHE A 39 9.93 1.86 10.25
CA PHE A 39 8.70 1.33 9.65
C PHE A 39 7.85 0.50 10.62
N GLN A 40 8.41 0.04 11.71
CA GLN A 40 7.72 -0.68 12.78
C GLN A 40 7.26 0.24 13.93
N HIS A 41 7.69 1.52 13.95
CA HIS A 41 7.48 2.45 15.07
C HIS A 41 6.98 3.83 14.61
N VAL A 42 6.20 3.86 13.53
CA VAL A 42 5.73 5.11 12.91
C VAL A 42 5.00 6.03 13.88
N ARG A 43 4.18 5.47 14.78
CA ARG A 43 3.44 6.24 15.79
C ARG A 43 4.31 6.95 16.83
N GLU A 44 5.58 6.55 16.95
CA GLU A 44 6.55 7.22 17.82
C GLU A 44 7.19 8.44 17.13
N LEU A 45 7.02 8.58 15.83
CA LEU A 45 7.65 9.61 14.99
C LEU A 45 6.64 10.61 14.41
N ILE A 46 5.45 10.12 14.03
CA ILE A 46 4.47 10.86 13.24
C ILE A 46 3.09 10.72 13.88
N PRO A 47 2.27 11.78 13.93
CA PRO A 47 0.89 11.69 14.36
C PRO A 47 0.09 10.66 13.54
N THR A 48 -0.72 9.84 14.21
CA THR A 48 -1.55 8.81 13.57
C THR A 48 -3.00 8.90 14.02
N ALA A 49 -3.93 8.50 13.14
CA ALA A 49 -5.32 8.25 13.48
C ALA A 49 -5.59 6.75 13.53
N ASN A 50 -6.34 6.30 14.56
CA ASN A 50 -6.63 4.89 14.75
C ASN A 50 -7.68 4.37 13.75
N ILE A 51 -7.42 3.23 13.14
CA ILE A 51 -8.36 2.44 12.33
C ILE A 51 -8.83 1.27 13.18
N SER A 52 -9.97 1.44 13.84
CA SER A 52 -10.46 0.43 14.78
C SER A 52 -10.89 -0.85 14.10
N ARG A 53 -10.50 -1.99 14.66
CA ARG A 53 -11.00 -3.31 14.28
C ARG A 53 -12.42 -3.61 14.79
N GLY A 54 -12.96 -2.74 15.63
CA GLY A 54 -14.23 -2.95 16.30
C GLY A 54 -14.16 -4.04 17.38
N VAL A 55 -15.32 -4.36 17.93
CA VAL A 55 -15.46 -5.33 19.05
C VAL A 55 -15.75 -6.77 18.60
N GLY A 56 -15.84 -7.00 17.28
CA GLY A 56 -16.12 -8.32 16.71
C GLY A 56 -15.00 -9.34 16.96
N ARG A 57 -15.34 -10.62 16.82
CA ARG A 57 -14.30 -11.68 16.86
C ARG A 57 -13.43 -11.61 15.60
N PRO A 58 -12.10 -11.70 15.73
CA PRO A 58 -11.21 -11.75 14.58
C PRO A 58 -11.57 -12.93 13.63
N TRP A 59 -11.34 -12.71 12.34
CA TRP A 59 -11.41 -13.81 11.39
C TRP A 59 -10.24 -14.75 11.61
N THR A 60 -10.54 -15.92 12.16
CA THR A 60 -9.52 -16.96 12.37
C THR A 60 -9.00 -17.48 11.02
N LEU A 61 -7.69 -17.40 10.84
CA LEU A 61 -7.00 -18.05 9.72
C LEU A 61 -6.55 -19.44 10.19
N PRO A 62 -7.17 -20.55 9.69
CA PRO A 62 -6.76 -21.90 10.09
C PRO A 62 -5.28 -22.14 9.73
N ARG A 63 -4.59 -22.95 10.51
CA ARG A 63 -3.18 -23.27 10.27
C ARG A 63 -3.05 -24.66 9.60
N ALA A 64 -2.11 -24.77 8.68
CA ALA A 64 -1.69 -26.01 8.03
C ALA A 64 -0.21 -25.86 7.66
N GLU A 65 0.61 -25.65 8.68
CA GLU A 65 2.04 -25.32 8.55
C GLU A 65 2.79 -26.34 7.72
N ARG A 66 3.70 -25.86 6.92
CA ARG A 66 4.57 -26.63 6.03
C ARG A 66 5.98 -26.10 6.14
N ASP A 67 6.96 -26.99 6.09
CA ASP A 67 8.34 -26.58 5.89
C ASP A 67 8.56 -26.18 4.43
N LEU A 68 8.84 -24.91 4.20
CA LEU A 68 9.10 -24.33 2.87
C LEU A 68 10.57 -23.94 2.68
N ASP A 69 11.45 -24.17 3.67
CA ASP A 69 12.84 -23.68 3.63
C ASP A 69 13.63 -24.31 2.49
N GLY A 70 13.37 -25.58 2.20
CA GLY A 70 14.01 -26.29 1.10
C GLY A 70 13.51 -25.91 -0.30
N PHE A 71 12.48 -25.03 -0.41
CA PHE A 71 11.97 -24.65 -1.72
C PHE A 71 12.99 -23.78 -2.46
N GLN A 72 13.34 -24.23 -3.68
CA GLN A 72 14.19 -23.46 -4.59
C GLN A 72 13.32 -22.50 -5.40
N LEU A 73 13.36 -21.21 -5.05
CA LEU A 73 12.60 -20.16 -5.72
C LEU A 73 13.37 -19.69 -6.95
N GLN A 74 12.71 -19.71 -8.10
CA GLN A 74 13.33 -19.25 -9.35
C GLN A 74 13.18 -17.73 -9.48
N VAL A 75 14.31 -17.03 -9.53
CA VAL A 75 14.39 -15.59 -9.75
C VAL A 75 15.27 -15.33 -10.98
N GLY A 76 14.66 -15.14 -12.13
CA GLY A 76 15.38 -15.08 -13.39
C GLY A 76 16.18 -16.38 -13.66
N ARG A 77 17.50 -16.28 -13.76
CA ARG A 77 18.39 -17.44 -13.99
C ARG A 77 18.95 -18.04 -12.69
N ARG A 78 18.65 -17.46 -11.53
CA ARG A 78 19.15 -17.93 -10.23
C ARG A 78 18.06 -18.64 -9.45
N ALA A 79 18.45 -19.64 -8.70
CA ALA A 79 17.61 -20.31 -7.71
C ALA A 79 18.07 -19.91 -6.31
N TYR A 80 17.10 -19.60 -5.43
CA TYR A 80 17.32 -19.25 -4.04
C TYR A 80 16.54 -20.20 -3.17
N ASP A 81 17.11 -20.70 -2.08
CA ASP A 81 16.29 -21.23 -1.00
C ASP A 81 15.49 -20.09 -0.33
N LEU A 82 14.41 -20.46 0.34
CA LEU A 82 13.51 -19.45 0.91
C LEU A 82 14.21 -18.57 1.95
N PRO A 83 15.03 -19.06 2.89
CA PRO A 83 15.75 -18.22 3.84
C PRO A 83 16.63 -17.17 3.13
N THR A 84 17.46 -17.59 2.18
CA THR A 84 18.33 -16.67 1.41
C THR A 84 17.51 -15.63 0.65
N PHE A 85 16.39 -16.02 0.05
CA PHE A 85 15.49 -15.08 -0.63
C PHE A 85 14.92 -14.02 0.33
N LEU A 86 14.50 -14.43 1.53
CA LEU A 86 13.97 -13.52 2.54
C LEU A 86 15.04 -12.53 3.02
N ASP A 87 16.25 -13.02 3.23
CA ASP A 87 17.39 -12.19 3.63
C ASP A 87 17.76 -11.19 2.54
N GLU A 88 17.99 -11.65 1.31
CA GLU A 88 18.38 -10.78 0.20
C GLU A 88 17.28 -9.76 -0.20
N THR A 89 16.03 -10.00 0.19
CA THR A 89 14.92 -9.05 0.02
C THR A 89 14.57 -8.29 1.28
N TYR A 90 15.48 -8.19 2.27
CA TYR A 90 15.32 -7.41 3.50
C TYR A 90 13.96 -7.62 4.17
N THR A 91 13.52 -8.87 4.24
CA THR A 91 12.19 -9.20 4.76
C THR A 91 12.12 -8.95 6.27
N ASP A 92 11.07 -8.26 6.71
CA ASP A 92 10.75 -8.07 8.12
C ASP A 92 9.66 -9.03 8.59
N GLY A 93 8.79 -9.44 7.68
CA GLY A 93 7.79 -10.46 7.97
C GLY A 93 7.13 -11.00 6.72
N ILE A 94 6.69 -12.27 6.79
CA ILE A 94 5.97 -12.92 5.69
C ILE A 94 4.93 -13.89 6.22
N VAL A 95 3.71 -13.83 5.65
CA VAL A 95 2.65 -14.82 5.84
C VAL A 95 2.25 -15.37 4.49
N VAL A 96 2.21 -16.69 4.38
CA VAL A 96 1.74 -17.41 3.19
C VAL A 96 0.47 -18.19 3.53
N LEU A 97 -0.60 -17.88 2.81
CA LEU A 97 -1.85 -18.63 2.87
C LEU A 97 -1.99 -19.52 1.64
N HIS A 98 -2.35 -20.77 1.83
CA HIS A 98 -2.77 -21.67 0.75
C HIS A 98 -4.19 -22.17 1.02
N ARG A 99 -5.10 -21.91 0.07
CA ARG A 99 -6.52 -22.28 0.21
C ARG A 99 -7.14 -21.76 1.52
N GLY A 100 -6.76 -20.53 1.91
CA GLY A 100 -7.26 -19.85 3.11
C GLY A 100 -6.67 -20.36 4.44
N LYS A 101 -5.63 -21.20 4.40
CA LYS A 101 -4.93 -21.70 5.59
C LYS A 101 -3.51 -21.14 5.64
N VAL A 102 -3.04 -20.72 6.81
CA VAL A 102 -1.66 -20.32 7.02
C VAL A 102 -0.77 -21.55 6.87
N VAL A 103 0.09 -21.54 5.84
CA VAL A 103 1.09 -22.60 5.62
C VAL A 103 2.47 -22.17 6.09
N MET A 104 2.73 -20.89 6.17
CA MET A 104 3.96 -20.31 6.73
C MET A 104 3.68 -18.93 7.31
N GLU A 105 4.34 -18.63 8.42
CA GLU A 105 4.32 -17.32 9.07
C GLU A 105 5.66 -17.09 9.74
N ARG A 106 6.35 -15.99 9.38
CA ARG A 106 7.65 -15.62 9.94
C ARG A 106 7.71 -14.15 10.24
N TYR A 107 8.33 -13.86 11.36
CA TYR A 107 8.64 -12.51 11.84
C TYR A 107 10.15 -12.39 11.99
N LEU A 108 10.72 -11.43 11.31
CA LEU A 108 12.15 -11.13 11.27
C LEU A 108 12.37 -9.71 11.77
N ASN A 109 13.60 -9.27 11.88
CA ASN A 109 13.94 -7.90 12.30
C ASN A 109 13.18 -7.44 13.57
N GLY A 110 13.03 -8.34 14.55
CA GLY A 110 12.37 -8.03 15.81
C GLY A 110 10.84 -7.92 15.78
N MET A 111 10.19 -8.10 14.63
CA MET A 111 8.73 -8.08 14.53
C MET A 111 8.06 -9.18 15.35
N ARG A 112 6.83 -8.90 15.78
CA ARG A 112 5.92 -9.82 16.48
C ARG A 112 4.55 -9.82 15.79
N PRO A 113 3.64 -10.76 16.09
CA PRO A 113 2.30 -10.80 15.51
C PRO A 113 1.50 -9.49 15.66
N GLU A 114 1.69 -8.78 16.77
CA GLU A 114 1.03 -7.52 17.09
C GLU A 114 1.75 -6.27 16.56
N THR A 115 2.96 -6.42 16.01
CA THR A 115 3.72 -5.28 15.49
C THR A 115 3.06 -4.74 14.23
N THR A 116 2.70 -3.46 14.24
CA THR A 116 2.29 -2.74 13.03
C THR A 116 3.52 -2.40 12.19
N HIS A 117 3.35 -2.39 10.89
CA HIS A 117 4.39 -2.00 9.94
C HIS A 117 3.78 -1.07 8.89
N LEU A 118 4.56 -0.09 8.45
CA LEU A 118 4.16 0.85 7.40
C LEU A 118 3.88 0.10 6.09
N LEU A 119 2.74 0.39 5.48
CA LEU A 119 2.31 -0.28 4.24
C LEU A 119 2.82 0.40 2.98
N MET A 120 3.31 1.64 3.07
CA MET A 120 3.62 2.45 1.89
C MET A 120 2.44 2.41 0.90
N SER A 121 2.68 2.32 -0.39
CA SER A 121 1.62 2.39 -1.41
C SER A 121 0.61 1.21 -1.40
N VAL A 122 0.80 0.18 -0.60
CA VAL A 122 -0.28 -0.79 -0.32
C VAL A 122 -1.49 -0.10 0.33
N SER A 123 -1.28 1.03 1.01
CA SER A 123 -2.31 1.92 1.56
C SER A 123 -3.32 2.37 0.51
N LYS A 124 -2.88 2.59 -0.75
CA LYS A 124 -3.74 2.96 -1.87
C LYS A 124 -4.82 1.91 -2.14
N SER A 125 -4.42 0.64 -2.14
CA SER A 125 -5.36 -0.48 -2.34
C SER A 125 -6.32 -0.64 -1.16
N VAL A 126 -5.87 -0.38 0.07
CA VAL A 126 -6.72 -0.37 1.28
C VAL A 126 -7.75 0.75 1.18
N THR A 127 -7.34 1.97 0.81
CA THR A 127 -8.21 3.14 0.61
C THR A 127 -9.23 2.86 -0.51
N SER A 128 -8.79 2.30 -1.63
CA SER A 128 -9.67 1.93 -2.75
C SER A 128 -10.71 0.87 -2.37
N ALA A 129 -10.33 -0.10 -1.54
CA ALA A 129 -11.28 -1.11 -1.07
C ALA A 129 -12.43 -0.47 -0.26
N ALA A 130 -12.13 0.53 0.57
CA ALA A 130 -13.15 1.31 1.27
C ALA A 130 -13.96 2.20 0.30
N CYS A 131 -13.31 2.80 -0.71
CA CYS A 131 -13.98 3.56 -1.77
C CYS A 131 -15.03 2.72 -2.50
N GLY A 132 -14.72 1.47 -2.82
CA GLY A 132 -15.67 0.54 -3.44
C GLY A 132 -16.96 0.38 -2.64
N SER A 133 -16.88 0.43 -1.32
CA SER A 133 -18.07 0.38 -0.45
C SER A 133 -18.89 1.67 -0.51
N LEU A 134 -18.27 2.85 -0.59
CA LEU A 134 -18.97 4.11 -0.80
C LEU A 134 -19.72 4.12 -2.13
N VAL A 135 -19.07 3.62 -3.20
CA VAL A 135 -19.67 3.50 -4.53
C VAL A 135 -20.88 2.55 -4.49
N ALA A 136 -20.74 1.38 -3.88
CA ALA A 136 -21.82 0.41 -3.79
C ALA A 136 -23.02 0.90 -2.97
N ASN A 137 -22.78 1.81 -2.01
CA ASN A 137 -23.83 2.45 -1.20
C ASN A 137 -24.39 3.75 -1.85
N GLY A 138 -23.95 4.11 -3.04
CA GLY A 138 -24.41 5.30 -3.76
C GLY A 138 -23.97 6.63 -3.16
N MET A 139 -22.99 6.63 -2.27
CA MET A 139 -22.43 7.84 -1.66
C MET A 139 -21.45 8.55 -2.59
N LEU A 140 -20.86 7.82 -3.52
CA LEU A 140 -19.84 8.28 -4.46
C LEU A 140 -20.03 7.56 -5.79
N SER A 141 -19.74 8.25 -6.90
CA SER A 141 -19.66 7.62 -8.24
C SER A 141 -18.27 7.82 -8.85
N PRO A 142 -17.70 6.82 -9.51
CA PRO A 142 -16.47 7.02 -10.30
C PRO A 142 -16.58 8.12 -11.36
N ALA A 143 -17.79 8.43 -11.83
CA ALA A 143 -18.04 9.49 -12.80
C ALA A 143 -18.20 10.90 -12.15
N ASP A 144 -18.27 10.98 -10.83
CA ASP A 144 -18.39 12.28 -10.15
C ASP A 144 -17.15 13.12 -10.40
N LEU A 145 -17.35 14.41 -10.64
CA LEU A 145 -16.25 15.38 -10.64
C LEU A 145 -15.71 15.59 -9.24
N VAL A 146 -14.42 15.77 -9.11
CA VAL A 146 -13.76 16.15 -7.84
C VAL A 146 -14.39 17.41 -7.26
N THR A 147 -14.63 18.42 -8.11
CA THR A 147 -15.24 19.69 -7.74
C THR A 147 -16.70 19.61 -7.31
N ARG A 148 -17.40 18.50 -7.59
CA ARG A 148 -18.74 18.24 -7.02
C ARG A 148 -18.69 18.04 -5.50
N HIS A 149 -17.66 17.36 -5.02
CA HIS A 149 -17.48 17.04 -3.60
C HIS A 149 -16.63 18.09 -2.87
N ILE A 150 -15.74 18.76 -3.61
CA ILE A 150 -14.82 19.77 -3.11
C ILE A 150 -14.98 21.05 -3.97
N PRO A 151 -16.08 21.82 -3.79
CA PRO A 151 -16.37 22.99 -4.64
C PRO A 151 -15.28 24.07 -4.59
N GLU A 152 -14.53 24.15 -3.52
CA GLU A 152 -13.41 25.09 -3.34
C GLU A 152 -12.24 24.84 -4.33
N LEU A 153 -12.22 23.71 -5.01
CA LEU A 153 -11.26 23.40 -6.07
C LEU A 153 -11.71 23.86 -7.47
N ALA A 154 -12.92 24.48 -7.59
CA ALA A 154 -13.34 25.04 -8.86
C ALA A 154 -12.41 26.16 -9.31
N GLY A 155 -12.06 26.18 -10.59
CA GLY A 155 -11.07 27.12 -11.17
C GLY A 155 -9.61 26.75 -10.94
N THR A 156 -9.34 25.56 -10.37
CA THR A 156 -7.98 25.03 -10.16
C THR A 156 -7.65 23.94 -11.20
N SER A 157 -6.48 23.32 -11.06
CA SER A 157 -6.05 22.19 -11.90
C SER A 157 -6.96 20.94 -11.79
N TRP A 158 -7.91 20.93 -10.84
CA TRP A 158 -8.83 19.81 -10.62
C TRP A 158 -10.15 19.92 -11.39
N ASP A 159 -10.38 21.03 -12.10
CA ASP A 159 -11.57 21.16 -12.97
C ASP A 159 -11.58 20.07 -14.05
N GLY A 160 -12.72 19.37 -14.17
CA GLY A 160 -12.87 18.25 -15.09
C GLY A 160 -12.25 16.93 -14.64
N CYS A 161 -11.54 16.90 -13.51
CA CYS A 161 -11.06 15.66 -12.92
C CYS A 161 -12.22 14.87 -12.31
N THR A 162 -12.32 13.58 -12.66
CA THR A 162 -13.30 12.67 -12.09
C THR A 162 -12.63 11.74 -11.05
N VAL A 163 -13.45 11.15 -10.18
CA VAL A 163 -13.02 10.10 -9.26
C VAL A 163 -12.38 8.92 -10.02
N ARG A 164 -12.86 8.61 -11.24
CA ARG A 164 -12.26 7.58 -12.09
C ARG A 164 -10.82 7.91 -12.48
N HIS A 165 -10.53 9.17 -12.79
CA HIS A 165 -9.17 9.61 -13.13
C HIS A 165 -8.21 9.44 -11.96
N LEU A 166 -8.68 9.66 -10.71
CA LEU A 166 -7.90 9.43 -9.50
C LEU A 166 -7.64 7.93 -9.27
N LEU A 167 -8.69 7.10 -9.40
CA LEU A 167 -8.63 5.66 -9.19
C LEU A 167 -7.70 4.94 -10.17
N ASP A 168 -7.60 5.43 -11.40
CA ASP A 168 -6.84 4.80 -12.48
C ASP A 168 -5.51 5.53 -12.77
N MET A 169 -5.07 6.45 -11.89
CA MET A 169 -3.83 7.22 -12.07
C MET A 169 -3.77 7.97 -13.40
N ARG A 170 -4.89 8.58 -13.82
CA ARG A 170 -5.05 9.29 -15.10
C ARG A 170 -5.48 10.75 -14.94
N ALA A 171 -5.30 11.35 -13.79
CA ALA A 171 -5.44 12.79 -13.65
C ALA A 171 -4.24 13.50 -14.30
N GLY A 172 -4.49 14.61 -14.98
CA GLY A 172 -3.44 15.34 -15.70
C GLY A 172 -2.53 16.21 -14.81
N THR A 173 -2.64 16.08 -13.50
CA THR A 173 -1.91 16.85 -12.50
C THR A 173 -0.41 16.59 -12.60
N LYS A 174 0.41 17.65 -12.62
CA LYS A 174 1.86 17.54 -12.53
C LYS A 174 2.27 17.20 -11.09
N PHE A 175 3.06 16.16 -10.93
CA PHE A 175 3.64 15.77 -9.64
C PHE A 175 4.82 14.84 -9.89
N ASN A 176 6.03 15.27 -9.54
CA ASN A 176 7.23 14.47 -9.66
C ASN A 176 7.37 13.57 -8.42
N GLU A 177 7.42 12.27 -8.64
CA GLU A 177 7.54 11.24 -7.60
C GLU A 177 8.93 10.56 -7.64
N ASP A 178 9.96 11.29 -8.05
CA ASP A 178 11.34 10.82 -7.98
C ASP A 178 11.85 10.91 -6.52
N TYR A 179 11.98 9.75 -5.89
CA TYR A 179 12.44 9.65 -4.49
C TYR A 179 13.94 9.92 -4.32
N GLU A 180 14.72 9.94 -5.38
CA GLU A 180 16.16 10.28 -5.32
C GLU A 180 16.41 11.79 -5.50
N ASP A 181 15.45 12.51 -6.08
CA ASP A 181 15.49 13.97 -6.21
C ASP A 181 14.91 14.65 -4.96
N LEU A 182 15.77 15.24 -4.14
CA LEU A 182 15.35 15.94 -2.91
C LEU A 182 14.50 17.21 -3.18
N THR A 183 14.42 17.66 -4.43
CA THR A 183 13.62 18.81 -4.85
C THR A 183 12.29 18.42 -5.49
N ALA A 184 12.05 17.12 -5.70
CA ALA A 184 10.81 16.61 -6.26
C ALA A 184 9.60 16.98 -5.41
N GLU A 185 8.43 17.14 -6.05
CA GLU A 185 7.18 17.46 -5.36
C GLU A 185 6.82 16.46 -4.27
N VAL A 186 7.16 15.17 -4.42
CA VAL A 186 6.95 14.16 -3.36
C VAL A 186 7.70 14.50 -2.08
N ARG A 187 8.94 15.04 -2.17
CA ARG A 187 9.74 15.43 -1.01
C ARG A 187 9.20 16.69 -0.33
N VAL A 188 8.64 17.61 -1.10
CA VAL A 188 7.90 18.76 -0.58
C VAL A 188 6.64 18.29 0.16
N TYR A 189 5.91 17.35 -0.43
CA TYR A 189 4.68 16.80 0.12
C TYR A 189 4.90 16.04 1.43
N GLU A 190 6.01 15.31 1.55
CA GLU A 190 6.41 14.66 2.80
C GLU A 190 6.60 15.65 3.97
N GLN A 191 7.02 16.90 3.70
CA GLN A 191 7.11 17.93 4.74
C GLN A 191 5.72 18.39 5.21
N ILE A 192 4.73 18.42 4.32
CA ILE A 192 3.35 18.79 4.64
C ILE A 192 2.70 17.73 5.54
N TYR A 193 2.97 16.45 5.27
CA TYR A 193 2.47 15.32 6.07
C TYR A 193 3.33 14.95 7.29
N LEU A 194 4.32 15.80 7.63
CA LEU A 194 5.22 15.56 8.77
C LEU A 194 6.01 14.24 8.66
N TRP A 195 6.22 13.75 7.44
CA TRP A 195 7.09 12.60 7.19
C TRP A 195 8.57 13.00 7.11
N ARG A 196 8.82 14.28 6.91
CA ARG A 196 10.14 14.90 6.97
C ARG A 196 10.05 16.19 7.80
N PRO A 197 11.17 16.67 8.37
CA PRO A 197 11.21 17.97 9.02
C PRO A 197 10.75 19.07 8.05
N ARG A 198 9.91 19.99 8.52
CA ARG A 198 9.52 21.16 7.76
C ARG A 198 10.67 22.15 7.73
N VAL A 199 11.39 22.20 6.62
CA VAL A 199 12.50 23.16 6.40
C VAL A 199 12.01 24.40 5.67
N ASP A 200 10.98 24.29 4.83
CA ASP A 200 10.33 25.42 4.17
C ASP A 200 9.03 25.78 4.90
N LEU A 201 9.07 26.87 5.66
CA LEU A 201 7.93 27.35 6.44
C LEU A 201 6.90 28.11 5.58
N THR A 202 7.18 28.36 4.30
CA THR A 202 6.25 29.00 3.35
C THR A 202 5.26 27.99 2.75
N LEU A 203 5.55 26.67 2.86
CA LEU A 203 4.66 25.63 2.39
C LEU A 203 3.32 25.65 3.15
N PRO A 204 2.22 25.26 2.49
CA PRO A 204 0.93 25.04 3.16
C PRO A 204 1.08 24.12 4.37
N GLN A 205 0.28 24.35 5.41
CA GLN A 205 0.38 23.57 6.64
C GLN A 205 -0.27 22.19 6.53
N ASP A 206 -1.08 21.98 5.51
CA ASP A 206 -1.82 20.74 5.27
C ASP A 206 -2.04 20.48 3.77
N MET A 207 -2.56 19.31 3.44
CA MET A 207 -2.87 18.92 2.07
C MET A 207 -3.93 19.83 1.42
N THR A 208 -4.91 20.31 2.20
CA THR A 208 -6.02 21.10 1.65
C THR A 208 -5.58 22.43 1.12
N GLY A 209 -4.54 23.01 1.73
CA GLY A 209 -3.86 24.22 1.22
C GLY A 209 -2.90 23.93 0.06
N TYR A 210 -2.40 22.69 -0.06
CA TYR A 210 -1.45 22.31 -1.11
C TYR A 210 -2.13 21.97 -2.45
N PHE A 211 -3.23 21.23 -2.42
CA PHE A 211 -3.89 20.78 -3.65
C PHE A 211 -4.31 21.89 -4.62
N PRO A 212 -4.82 23.05 -4.16
CA PRO A 212 -5.15 24.15 -5.07
C PRO A 212 -3.95 24.74 -5.82
N LEU A 213 -2.72 24.53 -5.33
CA LEU A 213 -1.48 25.07 -5.92
C LEU A 213 -0.93 24.19 -7.05
N LEU A 214 -1.43 22.95 -7.16
CA LEU A 214 -0.97 22.03 -8.20
C LEU A 214 -1.42 22.50 -9.58
N VAL A 215 -0.60 22.20 -10.59
CA VAL A 215 -0.86 22.53 -11.99
C VAL A 215 -1.03 21.28 -12.83
N ASN A 216 -1.67 21.40 -13.99
CA ASN A 216 -1.76 20.28 -14.93
C ASN A 216 -0.57 20.32 -15.92
N GLN A 217 -0.11 19.10 -16.27
CA GLN A 217 0.82 18.87 -17.39
C GLN A 217 0.15 18.22 -18.60
N GLY A 218 -1.11 17.77 -18.45
CA GLY A 218 -1.89 17.13 -19.50
C GLY A 218 -3.39 17.12 -19.17
N PRO A 219 -4.23 16.57 -20.05
CA PRO A 219 -5.66 16.45 -19.83
C PRO A 219 -5.97 15.35 -18.80
N HIS A 220 -7.03 15.53 -18.01
CA HIS A 220 -7.59 14.45 -17.22
C HIS A 220 -8.16 13.34 -18.13
N GLY A 221 -7.97 12.06 -17.74
CA GLY A 221 -8.33 10.91 -18.56
C GLY A 221 -7.33 10.61 -19.70
N GLY A 222 -6.22 11.34 -19.76
CA GLY A 222 -5.12 11.11 -20.69
C GLY A 222 -4.26 9.90 -20.34
N ASP A 223 -2.94 10.08 -20.34
CA ASP A 223 -1.96 9.05 -20.09
C ASP A 223 -2.05 8.50 -18.65
N PHE A 224 -1.63 7.26 -18.47
CA PHE A 224 -1.36 6.71 -17.17
C PHE A 224 -0.02 7.26 -16.66
N ASP A 225 -0.04 7.77 -15.44
CA ASP A 225 1.16 8.22 -14.75
C ASP A 225 0.94 8.04 -13.24
N TYR A 226 1.73 7.15 -12.64
CA TYR A 226 1.59 6.81 -11.23
C TYR A 226 1.96 8.00 -10.35
N ARG A 227 0.99 8.52 -9.61
CA ARG A 227 1.17 9.66 -8.70
C ARG A 227 0.44 9.46 -7.40
N SER A 228 1.19 9.38 -6.34
CA SER A 228 0.68 9.11 -5.00
C SER A 228 -0.38 10.11 -4.55
N ILE A 229 -0.17 11.39 -4.84
CA ILE A 229 -1.08 12.48 -4.47
C ILE A 229 -2.53 12.31 -4.96
N LEU A 230 -2.74 11.52 -6.02
CA LEU A 230 -4.09 11.24 -6.53
C LEU A 230 -4.92 10.40 -5.55
N THR A 231 -4.26 9.59 -4.72
CA THR A 231 -4.93 8.80 -3.69
C THR A 231 -5.35 9.67 -2.51
N ASP A 232 -4.55 10.67 -2.15
CA ASP A 232 -4.91 11.60 -1.08
C ASP A 232 -6.06 12.52 -1.52
N MET A 233 -6.07 12.96 -2.80
CA MET A 233 -7.24 13.63 -3.36
C MET A 233 -8.48 12.73 -3.34
N LEU A 234 -8.34 11.43 -3.68
CA LEU A 234 -9.44 10.48 -3.59
C LEU A 234 -9.95 10.37 -2.15
N ALA A 235 -9.06 10.30 -1.17
CA ALA A 235 -9.41 10.26 0.24
C ALA A 235 -10.20 11.49 0.67
N TRP A 236 -9.77 12.69 0.28
CA TRP A 236 -10.50 13.92 0.58
C TRP A 236 -11.88 13.93 -0.06
N VAL A 237 -12.01 13.49 -1.31
CA VAL A 237 -13.33 13.30 -1.96
C VAL A 237 -14.21 12.32 -1.18
N MET A 238 -13.64 11.18 -0.73
CA MET A 238 -14.37 10.18 0.06
C MET A 238 -14.88 10.75 1.39
N GLU A 239 -14.04 11.51 2.09
CA GLU A 239 -14.42 12.18 3.34
C GLU A 239 -15.54 13.18 3.13
N ARG A 240 -15.45 14.01 2.10
CA ARG A 240 -16.48 15.00 1.75
C ARG A 240 -17.80 14.34 1.32
N ALA A 241 -17.73 13.25 0.55
CA ALA A 241 -18.91 12.52 0.08
C ALA A 241 -19.64 11.79 1.22
N SER A 242 -18.93 11.36 2.25
CA SER A 242 -19.48 10.53 3.33
C SER A 242 -19.71 11.29 4.64
N GLY A 243 -19.02 12.40 4.86
CA GLY A 243 -18.98 13.11 6.14
C GLY A 243 -18.20 12.37 7.24
N MET A 244 -17.38 11.36 6.89
CA MET A 244 -16.59 10.56 7.82
C MET A 244 -15.09 10.74 7.52
N ARG A 245 -14.24 10.71 8.55
CA ARG A 245 -12.78 10.71 8.37
C ARG A 245 -12.31 9.40 7.73
N LEU A 246 -11.22 9.43 6.96
CA LEU A 246 -10.71 8.25 6.24
C LEU A 246 -10.44 7.06 7.18
N ALA A 247 -9.84 7.29 8.34
CA ALA A 247 -9.61 6.23 9.33
C ALA A 247 -10.92 5.53 9.76
N GLU A 248 -12.01 6.30 9.93
CA GLU A 248 -13.32 5.75 10.22
C GLU A 248 -13.92 5.01 9.03
N LEU A 249 -13.75 5.53 7.81
CA LEU A 249 -14.19 4.86 6.58
C LEU A 249 -13.52 3.49 6.41
N ILE A 250 -12.19 3.44 6.54
CA ILE A 250 -11.44 2.18 6.45
C ILE A 250 -11.87 1.23 7.57
N SER A 251 -12.02 1.73 8.80
CA SER A 251 -12.51 0.94 9.94
C SER A 251 -13.88 0.32 9.63
N ARG A 252 -14.87 1.16 9.26
CA ARG A 252 -16.26 0.76 9.10
C ARG A 252 -16.50 -0.13 7.89
N PHE A 253 -15.86 0.17 6.76
CA PHE A 253 -16.17 -0.48 5.49
C PHE A 253 -15.19 -1.57 5.10
N LEU A 254 -14.03 -1.67 5.77
CA LEU A 254 -13.04 -2.69 5.46
C LEU A 254 -12.58 -3.45 6.71
N TRP A 255 -12.01 -2.76 7.71
CA TRP A 255 -11.27 -3.41 8.79
C TRP A 255 -12.17 -4.24 9.71
N GLN A 256 -13.29 -3.67 10.14
CA GLN A 256 -14.30 -4.39 10.97
C GLN A 256 -14.96 -5.55 10.21
N PRO A 257 -15.55 -5.35 9.00
CA PRO A 257 -16.19 -6.46 8.28
C PRO A 257 -15.21 -7.52 7.81
N MET A 258 -13.94 -7.18 7.58
CA MET A 258 -12.86 -8.13 7.30
C MET A 258 -12.58 -9.02 8.53
N GLY A 259 -12.86 -8.53 9.73
CA GLY A 259 -12.54 -9.21 10.98
C GLY A 259 -11.06 -9.17 11.30
N ALA A 260 -10.50 -7.99 11.24
CA ALA A 260 -9.12 -7.74 11.64
C ALA A 260 -8.86 -8.20 13.09
N GLU A 261 -7.62 -8.63 13.36
CA GLU A 261 -7.19 -9.08 14.68
C GLU A 261 -6.75 -7.92 15.55
N PHE A 262 -6.11 -6.93 14.92
CA PHE A 262 -5.60 -5.73 15.58
C PHE A 262 -6.15 -4.46 14.92
N ASP A 263 -6.15 -3.37 15.69
CA ASP A 263 -6.34 -2.05 15.12
C ASP A 263 -5.18 -1.77 14.15
N ALA A 264 -5.49 -1.01 13.10
CA ALA A 264 -4.49 -0.37 12.26
C ALA A 264 -4.42 1.11 12.58
N GLU A 265 -3.53 1.81 11.94
CA GLU A 265 -3.42 3.26 12.05
C GLU A 265 -3.05 3.87 10.70
N ILE A 266 -3.26 5.17 10.56
CA ILE A 266 -2.87 5.92 9.37
C ILE A 266 -2.24 7.23 9.81
N THR A 267 -1.11 7.60 9.20
CA THR A 267 -0.45 8.87 9.48
C THR A 267 -1.32 10.04 9.04
N VAL A 268 -1.22 11.15 9.78
CA VAL A 268 -2.00 12.35 9.51
C VAL A 268 -1.09 13.60 9.51
N ASP A 269 -1.50 14.62 8.75
CA ASP A 269 -0.87 15.94 8.81
C ASP A 269 -1.21 16.70 10.11
N ALA A 270 -0.74 17.93 10.24
CA ALA A 270 -0.95 18.77 11.41
C ALA A 270 -2.43 19.09 11.70
N HIS A 271 -3.30 18.98 10.70
CA HIS A 271 -4.74 19.23 10.81
C HIS A 271 -5.59 17.96 10.86
N GLY A 272 -4.94 16.79 10.80
CA GLY A 272 -5.59 15.50 10.93
C GLY A 272 -6.08 14.91 9.61
N ASN A 273 -5.65 15.43 8.47
CA ASN A 273 -5.90 14.82 7.16
C ASN A 273 -5.02 13.58 7.00
N ALA A 274 -5.62 12.48 6.59
CA ALA A 274 -4.93 11.19 6.50
C ALA A 274 -4.09 11.08 5.22
N MET A 275 -2.86 10.55 5.34
CA MET A 275 -2.01 10.23 4.19
C MET A 275 -2.42 8.86 3.62
N ALA A 276 -3.38 8.89 2.71
CA ALA A 276 -4.02 7.71 2.15
C ALA A 276 -3.13 6.91 1.20
N ASP A 277 -2.18 7.59 0.59
CA ASP A 277 -1.31 7.03 -0.44
C ASP A 277 -0.22 6.11 0.12
N GLY A 278 0.20 6.33 1.39
CA GLY A 278 1.34 5.64 1.98
C GLY A 278 1.22 5.36 3.47
N GLY A 279 0.37 6.08 4.19
CA GLY A 279 0.43 6.24 5.65
C GLY A 279 -0.23 5.13 6.49
N VAL A 280 -0.86 4.11 5.91
CA VAL A 280 -1.45 3.02 6.70
C VAL A 280 -0.36 2.15 7.30
N CYS A 281 -0.51 1.84 8.61
CA CYS A 281 0.31 0.86 9.31
C CYS A 281 -0.60 -0.26 9.84
N ALA A 282 -0.24 -1.51 9.57
CA ALA A 282 -1.04 -2.66 9.95
C ALA A 282 -0.20 -3.87 10.34
N THR A 283 -0.80 -4.86 11.00
CA THR A 283 -0.13 -6.12 11.30
C THR A 283 -0.06 -7.02 10.07
N LEU A 284 0.93 -7.87 10.03
CA LEU A 284 1.17 -8.80 8.92
C LEU A 284 -0.01 -9.75 8.68
N ARG A 285 -0.61 -10.26 9.77
CA ARG A 285 -1.79 -11.15 9.67
C ARG A 285 -3.02 -10.43 9.14
N ASP A 286 -3.21 -9.16 9.49
CA ASP A 286 -4.35 -8.40 8.99
C ASP A 286 -4.16 -8.02 7.52
N LEU A 287 -2.93 -7.77 7.11
CA LEU A 287 -2.59 -7.62 5.70
C LEU A 287 -2.84 -8.93 4.91
N ALA A 288 -2.52 -10.10 5.49
CA ALA A 288 -2.85 -11.39 4.89
C ALA A 288 -4.38 -11.64 4.81
N ARG A 289 -5.17 -11.18 5.82
CA ARG A 289 -6.64 -11.20 5.75
C ARG A 289 -7.17 -10.34 4.61
N PHE A 290 -6.61 -9.16 4.42
CA PHE A 290 -6.94 -8.29 3.28
C PHE A 290 -6.69 -9.02 1.95
N GLY A 291 -5.53 -9.61 1.77
CA GLY A 291 -5.22 -10.44 0.59
C GLY A 291 -6.19 -11.62 0.43
N GLN A 292 -6.58 -12.27 1.53
CA GLN A 292 -7.54 -13.38 1.48
C GLN A 292 -8.96 -12.91 1.10
N VAL A 293 -9.37 -11.71 1.50
CA VAL A 293 -10.63 -11.10 1.03
C VAL A 293 -10.58 -10.89 -0.49
N LEU A 294 -9.47 -10.37 -1.03
CA LEU A 294 -9.29 -10.22 -2.48
C LEU A 294 -9.36 -11.58 -3.19
N ALA A 295 -8.65 -12.60 -2.69
CA ALA A 295 -8.69 -13.97 -3.23
C ALA A 295 -10.10 -14.59 -3.21
N ASN A 296 -10.90 -14.23 -2.23
CA ASN A 296 -12.29 -14.65 -2.08
C ASN A 296 -13.29 -13.73 -2.79
N LYS A 297 -12.84 -12.96 -3.79
CA LYS A 297 -13.69 -12.03 -4.57
C LYS A 297 -14.45 -11.03 -3.70
N GLY A 298 -13.75 -10.47 -2.71
CA GLY A 298 -14.27 -9.46 -1.80
C GLY A 298 -15.01 -10.00 -0.58
N ARG A 299 -14.96 -11.31 -0.27
CA ARG A 299 -15.80 -11.93 0.76
C ARG A 299 -15.02 -12.51 1.93
N ARG A 300 -15.64 -12.42 3.12
CA ARG A 300 -15.36 -13.24 4.30
C ARG A 300 -16.60 -14.09 4.61
N GLY A 301 -16.58 -15.34 4.24
CA GLY A 301 -17.76 -16.20 4.35
C GLY A 301 -18.96 -15.63 3.58
N ARG A 302 -20.05 -15.29 4.29
CA ARG A 302 -21.24 -14.65 3.71
C ARG A 302 -21.17 -13.12 3.66
N THR A 303 -20.20 -12.50 4.33
CA THR A 303 -20.04 -11.05 4.40
C THR A 303 -19.33 -10.54 3.14
N ASN A 304 -19.95 -9.60 2.44
CA ASN A 304 -19.27 -8.81 1.41
C ASN A 304 -18.45 -7.74 2.14
N VAL A 305 -17.14 -7.89 2.15
CA VAL A 305 -16.18 -6.93 2.73
C VAL A 305 -15.84 -5.87 1.68
N ILE A 306 -15.46 -6.33 0.49
CA ILE A 306 -15.31 -5.47 -0.69
C ILE A 306 -16.45 -5.84 -1.64
N PRO A 307 -17.24 -4.89 -2.13
CA PRO A 307 -18.36 -5.19 -3.01
C PRO A 307 -17.94 -6.01 -4.22
N PRO A 308 -18.67 -7.09 -4.59
CA PRO A 308 -18.33 -7.89 -5.77
C PRO A 308 -18.31 -7.09 -7.07
N SER A 309 -19.13 -6.03 -7.16
CA SER A 309 -19.10 -5.08 -8.30
C SER A 309 -17.76 -4.37 -8.42
N TRP A 310 -17.13 -4.00 -7.28
CA TRP A 310 -15.83 -3.35 -7.26
C TRP A 310 -14.71 -4.29 -7.74
N ILE A 311 -14.72 -5.53 -7.25
CA ILE A 311 -13.79 -6.57 -7.73
C ILE A 311 -13.98 -6.81 -9.23
N LYS A 312 -15.24 -6.89 -9.69
CA LYS A 312 -15.52 -7.05 -11.11
C LYS A 312 -15.00 -5.87 -11.92
N ASP A 313 -15.24 -4.62 -11.49
CA ASP A 313 -14.74 -3.42 -12.17
C ASP A 313 -13.20 -3.43 -12.22
N THR A 314 -12.55 -3.80 -11.11
CA THR A 314 -11.09 -3.94 -11.06
C THR A 314 -10.55 -4.95 -12.08
N LEU A 315 -11.27 -6.06 -12.31
CA LEU A 315 -10.87 -7.11 -13.25
C LEU A 315 -11.33 -6.87 -14.71
N THR A 316 -12.09 -5.81 -14.97
CA THR A 316 -12.60 -5.49 -16.32
C THR A 316 -12.39 -4.02 -16.67
N PRO A 317 -11.11 -3.60 -16.88
CA PRO A 317 -10.81 -2.20 -17.16
C PRO A 317 -11.43 -1.75 -18.49
N GLU A 318 -11.74 -0.48 -18.58
CA GLU A 318 -12.14 0.14 -19.83
C GLU A 318 -10.99 0.12 -20.85
N ARG A 319 -11.35 0.11 -22.14
CA ARG A 319 -10.36 -0.06 -23.22
C ARG A 319 -9.32 1.05 -23.25
N ASP A 320 -9.74 2.29 -23.00
CA ASP A 320 -8.86 3.46 -23.00
C ASP A 320 -7.92 3.47 -21.80
N SER A 321 -8.41 3.11 -20.61
CA SER A 321 -7.61 2.97 -19.38
C SER A 321 -6.51 1.93 -19.56
N ARG A 322 -6.87 0.78 -20.18
CA ARG A 322 -5.91 -0.26 -20.51
C ARG A 322 -4.84 0.21 -21.50
N LYS A 323 -5.24 0.91 -22.56
CA LYS A 323 -4.31 1.45 -23.55
C LYS A 323 -3.36 2.48 -22.95
N ALA A 324 -3.85 3.35 -22.07
CA ALA A 324 -3.03 4.34 -21.39
C ALA A 324 -1.94 3.64 -20.54
N PHE A 325 -2.30 2.59 -19.79
CA PHE A 325 -1.34 1.81 -19.03
C PHE A 325 -0.33 1.06 -19.92
N GLU A 326 -0.80 0.44 -21.02
CA GLU A 326 0.06 -0.27 -21.99
C GLU A 326 1.14 0.64 -22.60
N ALA A 327 0.87 1.94 -22.71
CA ALA A 327 1.78 2.94 -23.26
C ALA A 327 2.74 3.53 -22.21
N SER A 328 2.53 3.29 -20.92
CA SER A 328 3.30 3.90 -19.83
C SER A 328 4.63 3.19 -19.57
N GLU A 329 5.56 3.91 -18.94
CA GLU A 329 6.82 3.34 -18.44
C GLU A 329 6.58 2.31 -17.31
N ASP A 330 5.52 2.48 -16.52
CA ASP A 330 5.14 1.59 -15.41
C ASP A 330 4.75 0.17 -15.88
N ARG A 331 4.48 0.02 -17.18
CA ARG A 331 4.22 -1.27 -17.82
C ARG A 331 5.49 -2.14 -17.91
N LYS A 332 6.67 -1.56 -17.87
CA LYS A 332 7.92 -2.29 -18.08
C LYS A 332 8.17 -3.33 -16.98
N GLY A 333 8.56 -4.52 -17.41
CA GLY A 333 8.86 -5.64 -16.49
C GLY A 333 7.63 -6.39 -15.96
N LEU A 334 6.41 -5.96 -16.31
CA LEU A 334 5.18 -6.66 -15.95
C LEU A 334 4.69 -7.58 -17.09
N PRO A 335 3.87 -8.61 -16.80
CA PRO A 335 3.25 -9.47 -17.81
C PRO A 335 2.42 -8.69 -18.84
N ASP A 336 2.30 -9.17 -20.07
CA ASP A 336 1.52 -8.51 -21.14
C ASP A 336 0.04 -8.35 -20.82
N THR A 337 -0.48 -9.15 -19.91
CA THR A 337 -1.85 -9.09 -19.41
C THR A 337 -2.06 -8.03 -18.35
N ALA A 338 -0.98 -7.47 -17.80
CA ALA A 338 -1.04 -6.56 -16.67
C ALA A 338 -1.65 -5.20 -17.02
N TYR A 339 -2.31 -4.60 -16.03
CA TYR A 339 -2.81 -3.22 -16.06
C TYR A 339 -3.02 -2.70 -14.64
N TYR A 340 -3.33 -1.42 -14.53
CA TYR A 340 -3.69 -0.76 -13.28
C TYR A 340 -5.15 -0.33 -13.29
N ARG A 341 -5.90 -0.65 -12.25
CA ARG A 341 -7.31 -0.26 -12.11
C ARG A 341 -7.70 -0.18 -10.65
N ASN A 342 -8.44 0.86 -10.29
CA ASN A 342 -8.93 1.03 -8.92
C ASN A 342 -7.81 0.91 -7.86
N GLN A 343 -6.64 1.48 -8.13
CA GLN A 343 -5.48 1.43 -7.21
C GLN A 343 -4.94 0.00 -6.94
N PHE A 344 -5.16 -0.93 -7.89
CA PHE A 344 -4.60 -2.28 -7.87
C PHE A 344 -3.79 -2.56 -9.12
N TRP A 345 -2.64 -3.20 -8.93
CA TRP A 345 -1.91 -3.85 -10.02
C TRP A 345 -2.57 -5.19 -10.30
N VAL A 346 -3.16 -5.35 -11.46
CA VAL A 346 -3.74 -6.60 -11.93
C VAL A 346 -2.78 -7.22 -12.93
N LEU A 347 -2.13 -8.31 -12.55
CA LEU A 347 -1.12 -8.96 -13.38
C LEU A 347 -1.74 -9.91 -14.41
N ASP A 348 -2.83 -10.58 -14.05
CA ASP A 348 -3.64 -11.38 -14.98
C ASP A 348 -5.12 -11.34 -14.57
N PRO A 349 -6.01 -10.75 -15.38
CA PRO A 349 -7.45 -10.72 -15.07
C PRO A 349 -8.16 -12.05 -15.33
N LYS A 350 -7.64 -12.89 -16.23
CA LYS A 350 -8.27 -14.18 -16.58
C LYS A 350 -8.00 -15.24 -15.51
N ALA A 351 -6.79 -15.20 -14.96
CA ALA A 351 -6.40 -15.97 -13.80
C ALA A 351 -6.13 -14.95 -12.67
N PRO A 352 -7.14 -14.51 -11.89
CA PRO A 352 -7.03 -13.31 -11.07
C PRO A 352 -5.77 -13.29 -10.22
N ILE A 353 -4.76 -12.54 -10.69
CA ILE A 353 -3.50 -12.31 -9.99
C ILE A 353 -3.44 -10.82 -9.70
N PHE A 354 -3.52 -10.49 -8.41
CA PHE A 354 -3.43 -9.12 -7.93
C PHE A 354 -2.11 -8.89 -7.22
N GLN A 355 -1.62 -7.67 -7.32
CA GLN A 355 -0.53 -7.20 -6.49
C GLN A 355 -0.88 -5.83 -5.94
N CYS A 356 -0.71 -5.69 -4.62
CA CYS A 356 -0.62 -4.38 -3.98
C CYS A 356 0.85 -4.20 -3.61
N SER A 357 1.49 -3.15 -4.12
CA SER A 357 2.92 -2.92 -3.93
C SER A 357 3.17 -1.57 -3.28
N GLY A 358 4.12 -1.53 -2.38
CA GLY A 358 4.66 -0.31 -1.78
C GLY A 358 6.17 -0.27 -1.91
N ILE A 359 6.72 0.92 -1.98
CA ILE A 359 8.18 1.13 -1.98
C ILE A 359 8.80 0.46 -0.75
N ASN A 360 10.11 0.21 -0.79
CA ASN A 360 10.85 -0.53 0.22
C ASN A 360 10.33 -1.96 0.49
N GLY A 361 9.46 -2.51 -0.39
CA GLY A 361 9.12 -3.94 -0.44
C GLY A 361 7.86 -4.40 0.27
N GLN A 362 6.90 -3.50 0.51
CA GLN A 362 5.60 -3.88 1.06
C GLN A 362 4.77 -4.56 -0.02
N THR A 363 4.22 -5.73 0.26
CA THR A 363 3.51 -6.48 -0.78
C THR A 363 2.35 -7.30 -0.23
N VAL A 364 1.21 -7.25 -0.93
CA VAL A 364 0.18 -8.28 -0.91
C VAL A 364 0.11 -8.91 -2.29
N PHE A 365 0.41 -10.17 -2.39
CA PHE A 365 0.37 -10.93 -3.63
C PHE A 365 -0.73 -12.00 -3.58
N VAL A 366 -1.66 -11.94 -4.50
CA VAL A 366 -2.79 -12.88 -4.62
C VAL A 366 -2.65 -13.64 -5.92
N HIS A 367 -2.38 -14.92 -5.84
CA HIS A 367 -2.25 -15.81 -7.00
C HIS A 367 -3.46 -16.75 -7.10
N GLY A 368 -4.47 -16.35 -7.89
CA GLY A 368 -5.74 -17.05 -8.01
C GLY A 368 -5.62 -18.53 -8.41
N PRO A 369 -4.89 -18.89 -9.49
CA PRO A 369 -4.69 -20.28 -9.90
C PRO A 369 -4.07 -21.17 -8.80
N ALA A 370 -3.05 -20.67 -8.13
CA ALA A 370 -2.39 -21.37 -7.03
C ALA A 370 -3.23 -21.39 -5.73
N LYS A 371 -4.28 -20.56 -5.64
CA LYS A 371 -5.03 -20.32 -4.39
C LYS A 371 -4.12 -19.91 -3.24
N VAL A 372 -3.12 -19.07 -3.55
CA VAL A 372 -2.11 -18.59 -2.60
C VAL A 372 -2.27 -17.08 -2.40
N VAL A 373 -2.10 -16.66 -1.16
CA VAL A 373 -1.97 -15.27 -0.76
C VAL A 373 -0.66 -15.12 0.01
N ILE A 374 0.12 -14.11 -0.33
CA ILE A 374 1.34 -13.79 0.39
C ILE A 374 1.27 -12.33 0.82
N ALA A 375 1.41 -12.08 2.13
CA ALA A 375 1.66 -10.77 2.68
C ALA A 375 3.12 -10.71 3.11
N LYS A 376 3.84 -9.66 2.71
CA LYS A 376 5.25 -9.49 3.00
C LYS A 376 5.56 -8.05 3.36
N PHE A 377 6.30 -7.86 4.44
CA PHE A 377 6.92 -6.60 4.84
C PHE A 377 8.43 -6.66 4.61
N SER A 378 8.99 -5.54 4.21
CA SER A 378 10.42 -5.39 3.98
C SER A 378 10.86 -3.95 4.27
N THR A 379 12.16 -3.78 4.35
CA THR A 379 12.83 -2.49 4.46
C THR A 379 14.02 -2.45 3.49
N TRP A 380 13.74 -2.56 2.19
CA TRP A 380 14.78 -2.42 1.16
C TRP A 380 15.53 -1.10 1.34
N PRO A 381 16.85 -1.07 1.12
CA PRO A 381 17.64 0.14 1.26
C PRO A 381 17.29 1.23 0.24
N GLU A 382 16.66 0.87 -0.86
CA GLU A 382 16.23 1.77 -1.92
C GLU A 382 14.70 1.70 -2.07
N ALA A 383 14.07 2.83 -2.43
CA ALA A 383 12.62 2.91 -2.52
C ALA A 383 12.04 1.92 -3.54
N PHE A 384 12.46 2.01 -4.80
CA PHE A 384 11.97 1.16 -5.89
C PHE A 384 13.05 0.83 -6.95
N THR A 385 14.27 1.29 -6.77
CA THR A 385 15.40 1.05 -7.65
C THR A 385 16.06 -0.30 -7.35
N GLY A 386 17.13 -0.63 -8.08
CA GLY A 386 17.88 -1.85 -7.85
C GLY A 386 17.14 -3.16 -8.21
N PRO A 387 17.62 -4.31 -7.71
CA PRO A 387 17.12 -5.62 -8.09
C PRO A 387 15.86 -6.06 -7.32
N TYR A 388 15.54 -5.39 -6.21
CA TYR A 388 14.56 -5.87 -5.22
C TYR A 388 13.14 -6.03 -5.74
N PRO A 389 12.57 -5.08 -6.54
CA PRO A 389 11.22 -5.25 -7.07
C PRO A 389 11.09 -6.48 -7.94
N GLY A 390 12.02 -6.67 -8.89
CA GLY A 390 12.04 -7.83 -9.79
C GLY A 390 12.29 -9.15 -9.05
N MET A 391 13.22 -9.17 -8.10
CA MET A 391 13.47 -10.33 -7.24
C MET A 391 12.21 -10.72 -6.47
N THR A 392 11.56 -9.76 -5.83
CA THR A 392 10.35 -10.02 -5.04
C THR A 392 9.24 -10.54 -5.93
N GLN A 393 8.95 -9.89 -7.06
CA GLN A 393 7.91 -10.33 -7.99
C GLN A 393 8.11 -11.77 -8.45
N LEU A 394 9.29 -12.11 -8.94
CA LEU A 394 9.62 -13.45 -9.44
C LEU A 394 9.64 -14.49 -8.31
N GLY A 395 10.24 -14.16 -7.18
CA GLY A 395 10.32 -15.06 -6.03
C GLY A 395 8.97 -15.39 -5.44
N LEU A 396 8.06 -14.39 -5.28
CA LEU A 396 6.71 -14.63 -4.77
C LEU A 396 5.88 -15.43 -5.76
N THR A 397 6.03 -15.22 -7.07
CA THR A 397 5.38 -16.04 -8.10
C THR A 397 5.84 -17.48 -7.99
N SER A 398 7.16 -17.71 -7.95
CA SER A 398 7.75 -19.05 -7.80
C SER A 398 7.31 -19.73 -6.48
N LEU A 399 7.27 -18.98 -5.38
CA LEU A 399 6.79 -19.48 -4.08
C LEU A 399 5.33 -19.91 -4.17
N ALA A 400 4.46 -19.10 -4.79
CA ALA A 400 3.04 -19.43 -4.93
C ALA A 400 2.82 -20.70 -5.74
N GLU A 401 3.54 -20.88 -6.84
CA GLU A 401 3.47 -22.08 -7.69
C GLU A 401 3.95 -23.34 -6.96
N LYS A 402 5.06 -23.24 -6.23
CA LYS A 402 5.60 -24.35 -5.44
C LYS A 402 4.68 -24.75 -4.28
N VAL A 403 4.10 -23.76 -3.59
CA VAL A 403 3.11 -24.02 -2.53
C VAL A 403 1.87 -24.74 -3.09
N ALA A 404 1.47 -24.46 -4.33
CA ALA A 404 0.32 -25.09 -4.97
C ALA A 404 0.59 -26.51 -5.43
N SER A 405 1.84 -26.84 -5.84
CA SER A 405 2.23 -28.14 -6.39
C SER A 405 2.63 -29.18 -5.34
N GLY A 406 3.00 -28.76 -4.13
CA GLY A 406 3.35 -29.62 -3.00
C GLY A 406 2.25 -29.62 -1.94
#